data_a7c1f9204e35b9a9ffe2e3ad78c9a73a
#
_entry.id   a7c1f9204e35b9a9ffe2e3ad78c9a73a
#
_cell.length_a   1.000
_cell.length_b   1.000
_cell.length_c   1.000
_cell.angle_alpha   90.00
_cell.angle_beta   90.00
_cell.angle_gamma   90.00
#
_symmetry.space_group_name_H-M   'P 1'
#
loop_
_entity.id
_entity.type
_entity.pdbx_description
1 polymer ?
#
loop_
_entity_poly.entity_id
_entity_poly.type
_entity_poly.pdbx_seq_one_letter_code
_entity_poly.pdbx_strand_id
1 'polypeptide(L)'
;MAAIGMFAPVGAFALTGETAGAALSRIDESDVDHVCVNDHVSFRVGAGSDALVNAAAVLTHYRLLPCHVALYLLPLRHPVTVARQLASIAELAPGRLTFGVGLGGDDRHEVEICGADPRTLGRRMDESLQILRALSDGESIDFDGEFFTLHEARIVPAPAPRIPIIVGGRSDAAVRRAGRFGDGWLGIWVSPGRFATVTLRIAEHAQAAGRSPDGFAHALNVWCGFGPTRTAARAPLEAAMRGFYQMPFEPFERYSPYGSPGEVAEFLQPYVEAGCSAVNIIACADRHEDPVAGVAEVRRLLAPQPKAARTHEHVFS
;
A
#
# COMPACT_ATOMS: atom_id res chain seq x y z
N MET A 1 -16.18 4.42 4.48
CA MET A 1 -15.27 5.54 4.16
C MET A 1 -13.93 4.94 3.85
N ALA A 2 -13.25 5.35 2.78
CA ALA A 2 -11.88 4.92 2.53
C ALA A 2 -10.92 5.68 3.46
N ALA A 3 -9.94 4.97 4.03
CA ALA A 3 -8.84 5.59 4.75
C ALA A 3 -7.86 6.22 3.75
N ILE A 4 -7.38 7.42 4.03
CA ILE A 4 -6.45 8.17 3.17
C ILE A 4 -5.10 8.24 3.86
N GLY A 5 -4.10 7.64 3.24
CA GLY A 5 -2.73 7.64 3.73
C GLY A 5 -1.76 8.31 2.77
N MET A 6 -0.58 8.58 3.28
CA MET A 6 0.51 9.21 2.54
C MET A 6 1.79 8.38 2.66
N PHE A 7 2.54 8.28 1.58
CA PHE A 7 3.87 7.67 1.62
C PHE A 7 4.82 8.51 2.49
N ALA A 8 5.54 7.81 3.38
CA ALA A 8 6.57 8.40 4.19
C ALA A 8 7.62 9.07 3.28
N PRO A 9 8.04 10.28 3.59
CA PRO A 9 9.00 11.03 2.76
C PRO A 9 10.44 10.55 3.02
N VAL A 10 10.70 9.30 2.72
CA VAL A 10 12.00 8.65 2.88
C VAL A 10 12.53 8.13 1.54
N GLY A 11 13.84 8.11 1.37
CA GLY A 11 14.46 7.61 0.15
C GLY A 11 13.99 8.37 -1.10
N ALA A 12 13.46 7.66 -2.06
CA ALA A 12 12.97 8.22 -3.33
C ALA A 12 11.75 9.15 -3.19
N PHE A 13 11.07 9.14 -2.03
CA PHE A 13 9.90 9.98 -1.73
C PHE A 13 10.22 11.13 -0.78
N ALA A 14 11.51 11.41 -0.51
CA ALA A 14 11.92 12.50 0.37
C ALA A 14 11.38 13.86 -0.11
N LEU A 15 10.84 14.65 0.82
CA LEU A 15 10.40 16.02 0.55
C LEU A 15 11.60 16.96 0.50
N THR A 16 11.56 17.90 -0.43
CA THR A 16 12.65 18.87 -0.61
C THR A 16 12.74 19.82 0.57
N GLY A 17 13.92 19.91 1.19
CA GLY A 17 14.19 20.90 2.26
C GLY A 17 13.68 20.51 3.64
N GLU A 18 13.20 19.28 3.83
CA GLU A 18 12.70 18.78 5.10
C GLU A 18 13.35 17.42 5.46
N THR A 19 13.55 17.16 6.75
CA THR A 19 13.98 15.84 7.22
C THR A 19 12.78 14.87 7.24
N ALA A 20 13.05 13.58 7.05
CA ALA A 20 12.02 12.55 7.12
C ALA A 20 11.26 12.56 8.47
N GLY A 21 11.97 12.83 9.59
CA GLY A 21 11.35 12.92 10.91
C GLY A 21 10.37 14.09 11.03
N ALA A 22 10.75 15.28 10.52
CA ALA A 22 9.88 16.46 10.57
C ALA A 22 8.61 16.23 9.72
N ALA A 23 8.76 15.68 8.52
CA ALA A 23 7.62 15.37 7.66
C ALA A 23 6.69 14.29 8.25
N LEU A 24 7.24 13.24 8.89
CA LEU A 24 6.46 12.22 9.58
C LEU A 24 5.71 12.79 10.79
N SER A 25 6.30 13.73 11.54
CA SER A 25 5.61 14.42 12.64
C SER A 25 4.42 15.23 12.13
N ARG A 26 4.57 15.93 11.00
CA ARG A 26 3.44 16.63 10.37
C ARG A 26 2.33 15.70 9.90
N ILE A 27 2.69 14.51 9.40
CA ILE A 27 1.70 13.48 9.02
C ILE A 27 0.93 13.01 10.26
N ASP A 28 1.63 12.71 11.37
CA ASP A 28 1.01 12.27 12.63
C ASP A 28 0.09 13.34 13.25
N GLU A 29 0.45 14.62 13.11
CA GLU A 29 -0.32 15.78 13.58
C GLU A 29 -1.48 16.16 12.64
N SER A 30 -1.56 15.57 11.44
CA SER A 30 -2.57 15.88 10.43
C SER A 30 -3.79 14.95 10.51
N ASP A 31 -4.78 15.20 9.64
CA ASP A 31 -5.95 14.33 9.46
C ASP A 31 -5.68 13.12 8.55
N VAL A 32 -4.42 12.80 8.22
CA VAL A 32 -4.06 11.64 7.43
C VAL A 32 -4.28 10.36 8.26
N ASP A 33 -4.95 9.35 7.68
CA ASP A 33 -5.37 8.17 8.44
C ASP A 33 -4.25 7.14 8.67
N HIS A 34 -3.23 7.09 7.79
CA HIS A 34 -2.10 6.18 7.92
C HIS A 34 -0.89 6.63 7.10
N VAL A 35 0.29 6.15 7.47
CA VAL A 35 1.51 6.34 6.68
C VAL A 35 1.83 5.07 5.88
N CYS A 36 2.36 5.24 4.67
CA CYS A 36 2.81 4.15 3.83
C CYS A 36 4.33 4.11 3.77
N VAL A 37 4.90 2.91 3.72
CA VAL A 37 6.34 2.69 3.48
C VAL A 37 6.53 1.76 2.29
N ASN A 38 7.58 2.02 1.51
CA ASN A 38 7.96 1.21 0.35
C ASN A 38 9.19 0.35 0.66
N ASP A 39 9.43 -0.65 -0.18
CA ASP A 39 10.52 -1.58 -0.06
C ASP A 39 11.33 -1.69 -1.36
N HIS A 40 12.61 -1.44 -1.25
CA HIS A 40 13.61 -1.74 -2.27
C HIS A 40 14.94 -2.06 -1.60
N VAL A 41 15.63 -3.09 -2.08
CA VAL A 41 16.94 -3.51 -1.56
C VAL A 41 18.07 -2.70 -2.19
N SER A 42 18.05 -2.59 -3.51
CA SER A 42 19.06 -1.85 -4.30
C SER A 42 18.47 -1.50 -5.67
N PHE A 43 17.47 -0.64 -5.66
CA PHE A 43 16.76 -0.22 -6.85
C PHE A 43 17.58 0.79 -7.64
N ARG A 44 17.72 0.58 -8.94
CA ARG A 44 18.36 1.51 -9.88
C ARG A 44 19.61 2.19 -9.28
N VAL A 45 20.73 1.48 -9.34
CA VAL A 45 22.04 1.94 -8.84
C VAL A 45 22.15 2.17 -7.32
N GLY A 46 21.40 1.41 -6.53
CA GLY A 46 21.59 1.35 -5.08
C GLY A 46 20.63 2.19 -4.24
N ALA A 47 19.60 2.80 -4.84
CA ALA A 47 18.56 3.42 -4.05
C ALA A 47 17.68 2.36 -3.37
N GLY A 48 17.18 2.65 -2.16
CA GLY A 48 16.28 1.72 -1.49
C GLY A 48 15.90 2.11 -0.08
N SER A 49 15.03 1.31 0.50
CA SER A 49 14.67 1.34 1.91
C SER A 49 14.03 0.00 2.30
N ASP A 50 14.31 -0.51 3.49
CA ASP A 50 13.63 -1.70 4.00
C ASP A 50 12.32 -1.29 4.67
N ALA A 51 11.20 -1.81 4.13
CA ALA A 51 9.89 -1.42 4.59
C ALA A 51 9.58 -1.89 6.02
N LEU A 52 10.08 -3.05 6.47
CA LEU A 52 9.82 -3.53 7.84
C LEU A 52 10.65 -2.77 8.88
N VAL A 53 11.88 -2.36 8.53
CA VAL A 53 12.69 -1.47 9.37
C VAL A 53 11.99 -0.12 9.53
N ASN A 54 11.55 0.48 8.41
CA ASN A 54 10.84 1.75 8.44
C ASN A 54 9.49 1.65 9.18
N ALA A 55 8.72 0.59 8.95
CA ALA A 55 7.46 0.36 9.65
C ALA A 55 7.67 0.22 11.17
N ALA A 56 8.68 -0.53 11.61
CA ALA A 56 9.01 -0.66 13.03
C ALA A 56 9.37 0.70 13.65
N ALA A 57 10.17 1.51 12.96
CA ALA A 57 10.55 2.85 13.41
C ALA A 57 9.31 3.78 13.54
N VAL A 58 8.46 3.83 12.51
CA VAL A 58 7.22 4.64 12.51
C VAL A 58 6.29 4.18 13.63
N LEU A 59 5.99 2.89 13.70
CA LEU A 59 5.02 2.33 14.64
C LEU A 59 5.43 2.44 16.11
N THR A 60 6.72 2.47 16.39
CA THR A 60 7.23 2.65 17.76
C THR A 60 7.33 4.12 18.17
N HIS A 61 7.64 5.01 17.21
CA HIS A 61 7.77 6.44 17.47
C HIS A 61 6.39 7.13 17.54
N TYR A 62 5.50 6.85 16.59
CA TYR A 62 4.14 7.43 16.51
C TYR A 62 3.11 6.42 17.01
N ARG A 63 2.59 6.65 18.21
CA ARG A 63 1.81 5.64 18.95
C ARG A 63 0.41 5.36 18.39
N LEU A 64 -0.17 6.26 17.61
CA LEU A 64 -1.52 6.13 17.09
C LEU A 64 -1.55 5.93 15.57
N LEU A 65 -0.53 6.38 14.85
CA LEU A 65 -0.48 6.33 13.39
C LEU A 65 -0.32 4.88 12.88
N PRO A 66 -1.29 4.35 12.11
CA PRO A 66 -1.12 3.06 11.44
C PRO A 66 -0.08 3.13 10.33
N CYS A 67 0.52 2.00 9.98
CA CYS A 67 1.49 1.89 8.91
C CYS A 67 1.07 0.83 7.89
N HIS A 68 1.07 1.20 6.60
CA HIS A 68 0.87 0.29 5.49
C HIS A 68 2.18 0.08 4.74
N VAL A 69 2.64 -1.16 4.66
CA VAL A 69 3.71 -1.54 3.73
C VAL A 69 3.10 -1.65 2.33
N ALA A 70 3.63 -0.89 1.35
CA ALA A 70 2.98 -0.79 0.04
C ALA A 70 3.96 -0.62 -1.14
N LEU A 71 4.73 -1.69 -1.52
CA LEU A 71 4.68 -3.11 -1.14
C LEU A 71 6.04 -3.62 -0.67
N TYR A 72 6.07 -4.73 0.08
CA TYR A 72 7.28 -5.49 0.40
C TYR A 72 7.62 -6.50 -0.70
N LEU A 73 8.88 -6.58 -1.09
CA LEU A 73 9.37 -7.51 -2.12
C LEU A 73 9.59 -8.90 -1.52
N LEU A 74 8.49 -9.57 -1.15
CA LEU A 74 8.50 -10.83 -0.40
C LEU A 74 9.34 -11.94 -1.04
N PRO A 75 9.35 -12.16 -2.38
CA PRO A 75 10.15 -13.23 -2.99
C PRO A 75 11.66 -13.09 -2.84
N LEU A 76 12.15 -11.89 -2.45
CA LEU A 76 13.57 -11.64 -2.23
C LEU A 76 14.05 -12.01 -0.82
N ARG A 77 13.16 -12.47 0.07
CA ARG A 77 13.45 -12.80 1.48
C ARG A 77 12.98 -14.20 1.83
N HIS A 78 13.56 -14.73 2.91
CA HIS A 78 13.13 -16.01 3.45
C HIS A 78 11.85 -15.84 4.27
N PRO A 79 10.73 -16.54 3.98
CA PRO A 79 9.42 -16.29 4.60
C PRO A 79 9.40 -16.51 6.13
N VAL A 80 10.19 -17.44 6.67
CA VAL A 80 10.28 -17.66 8.14
C VAL A 80 10.90 -16.43 8.83
N THR A 81 11.93 -15.83 8.24
CA THR A 81 12.53 -14.59 8.76
C THR A 81 11.50 -13.45 8.74
N VAL A 82 10.77 -13.31 7.63
CA VAL A 82 9.70 -12.30 7.51
C VAL A 82 8.60 -12.55 8.54
N ALA A 83 8.17 -13.80 8.74
CA ALA A 83 7.17 -14.14 9.76
C ALA A 83 7.62 -13.74 11.17
N ARG A 84 8.91 -13.92 11.52
CA ARG A 84 9.47 -13.47 12.80
C ARG A 84 9.49 -11.94 12.92
N GLN A 85 9.88 -11.24 11.86
CA GLN A 85 9.88 -9.77 11.83
C GLN A 85 8.46 -9.22 12.04
N LEU A 86 7.47 -9.78 11.34
CA LEU A 86 6.07 -9.39 11.47
C LEU A 86 5.54 -9.66 12.89
N ALA A 87 5.85 -10.80 13.48
CA ALA A 87 5.47 -11.10 14.87
C ALA A 87 6.07 -10.09 15.86
N SER A 88 7.35 -9.74 15.68
CA SER A 88 8.01 -8.75 16.53
C SER A 88 7.38 -7.35 16.40
N ILE A 89 7.03 -6.93 15.18
CA ILE A 89 6.33 -5.66 14.98
C ILE A 89 4.93 -5.69 15.59
N ALA A 90 4.22 -6.83 15.51
CA ALA A 90 2.90 -6.98 16.12
C ALA A 90 2.92 -6.88 17.64
N GLU A 91 3.99 -7.34 18.31
CA GLU A 91 4.18 -7.15 19.75
C GLU A 91 4.39 -5.67 20.11
N LEU A 92 5.14 -4.92 19.29
CA LEU A 92 5.43 -3.50 19.53
C LEU A 92 4.22 -2.60 19.20
N ALA A 93 3.42 -2.98 18.21
CA ALA A 93 2.34 -2.16 17.67
C ALA A 93 1.13 -3.01 17.24
N PRO A 94 0.40 -3.64 18.19
CA PRO A 94 -0.69 -4.54 17.88
C PRO A 94 -1.77 -3.89 16.99
N GLY A 95 -2.13 -4.54 15.87
CA GLY A 95 -3.22 -4.12 14.99
C GLY A 95 -2.96 -2.86 14.15
N ARG A 96 -1.75 -2.28 14.20
CA ARG A 96 -1.44 -1.04 13.45
C ARG A 96 -0.64 -1.24 12.17
N LEU A 97 -0.23 -2.47 11.85
CA LEU A 97 0.46 -2.80 10.60
C LEU A 97 -0.49 -3.45 9.59
N THR A 98 -0.48 -2.97 8.36
CA THR A 98 -1.00 -3.67 7.17
C THR A 98 0.19 -4.07 6.30
N PHE A 99 0.31 -5.37 6.00
CA PHE A 99 1.45 -5.90 5.27
C PHE A 99 1.11 -6.14 3.79
N GLY A 100 1.44 -5.17 2.95
CA GLY A 100 1.32 -5.32 1.51
C GLY A 100 2.55 -6.03 0.91
N VAL A 101 2.32 -6.96 -0.02
CA VAL A 101 3.36 -7.76 -0.65
C VAL A 101 3.29 -7.72 -2.17
N GLY A 102 4.45 -7.65 -2.82
CA GLY A 102 4.58 -7.62 -4.26
C GLY A 102 5.74 -8.48 -4.75
N LEU A 103 5.76 -8.73 -6.07
CA LEU A 103 6.85 -9.49 -6.70
C LEU A 103 8.13 -8.67 -6.85
N GLY A 104 8.00 -7.34 -6.99
CA GLY A 104 9.06 -6.53 -7.57
C GLY A 104 9.21 -6.82 -9.06
N GLY A 105 10.42 -6.61 -9.60
CA GLY A 105 10.76 -6.93 -10.97
C GLY A 105 10.80 -5.73 -11.91
N ASP A 106 10.57 -4.52 -11.42
CA ASP A 106 10.82 -3.29 -12.17
C ASP A 106 12.32 -3.05 -12.40
N ASP A 107 13.15 -3.60 -11.52
CA ASP A 107 14.60 -3.67 -11.67
C ASP A 107 15.06 -5.13 -11.58
N ARG A 108 15.45 -5.68 -12.73
CA ARG A 108 15.94 -7.06 -12.82
C ARG A 108 17.22 -7.25 -12.03
N HIS A 109 18.11 -6.26 -12.01
CA HIS A 109 19.38 -6.32 -11.29
C HIS A 109 19.15 -6.45 -9.78
N GLU A 110 18.18 -5.71 -9.21
CA GLU A 110 17.82 -5.82 -7.81
C GLU A 110 17.43 -7.26 -7.42
N VAL A 111 16.67 -7.93 -8.29
CA VAL A 111 16.25 -9.33 -8.06
C VAL A 111 17.45 -10.27 -8.07
N GLU A 112 18.33 -10.13 -9.07
CA GLU A 112 19.49 -11.01 -9.28
C GLU A 112 20.53 -10.87 -8.16
N ILE A 113 20.81 -9.65 -7.68
CA ILE A 113 21.76 -9.46 -6.56
C ILE A 113 21.23 -9.97 -5.22
N CYS A 114 19.91 -10.12 -5.08
CA CYS A 114 19.28 -10.78 -3.94
C CYS A 114 19.28 -12.33 -4.06
N GLY A 115 19.91 -12.88 -5.09
CA GLY A 115 20.01 -14.32 -5.30
C GLY A 115 18.71 -14.98 -5.81
N ALA A 116 17.77 -14.20 -6.33
CA ALA A 116 16.52 -14.72 -6.90
C ALA A 116 16.57 -14.71 -8.44
N ASP A 117 16.01 -15.75 -9.07
CA ASP A 117 15.79 -15.75 -10.53
C ASP A 117 14.47 -15.00 -10.81
N PRO A 118 14.48 -13.91 -11.62
CA PRO A 118 13.28 -13.16 -11.98
C PRO A 118 12.14 -14.01 -12.55
N ARG A 119 12.44 -15.13 -13.19
CA ARG A 119 11.47 -16.07 -13.76
C ARG A 119 10.72 -16.89 -12.70
N THR A 120 11.22 -16.95 -11.47
CA THR A 120 10.68 -17.76 -10.38
C THR A 120 9.86 -16.96 -9.37
N LEU A 121 9.89 -15.62 -9.41
CA LEU A 121 9.30 -14.75 -8.40
C LEU A 121 7.84 -15.08 -8.07
N GLY A 122 7.04 -15.42 -9.08
CA GLY A 122 5.63 -15.78 -8.87
C GLY A 122 5.46 -17.04 -8.04
N ARG A 123 6.22 -18.11 -8.33
CA ARG A 123 6.16 -19.38 -7.59
C ARG A 123 6.75 -19.22 -6.17
N ARG A 124 7.88 -18.50 -6.05
CA ARG A 124 8.45 -18.16 -4.74
C ARG A 124 7.45 -17.38 -3.86
N MET A 125 6.70 -16.46 -4.45
CA MET A 125 5.65 -15.71 -3.77
C MET A 125 4.53 -16.63 -3.28
N ASP A 126 4.11 -17.59 -4.10
CA ASP A 126 3.05 -18.52 -3.74
C ASP A 126 3.45 -19.38 -2.53
N GLU A 127 4.67 -19.94 -2.50
CA GLU A 127 5.18 -20.69 -1.36
C GLU A 127 5.37 -19.77 -0.14
N SER A 128 5.94 -18.58 -0.32
CA SER A 128 6.13 -17.63 0.79
C SER A 128 4.81 -17.25 1.46
N LEU A 129 3.75 -17.03 0.68
CA LEU A 129 2.43 -16.70 1.24
C LEU A 129 1.79 -17.88 1.97
N GLN A 130 1.95 -19.10 1.48
CA GLN A 130 1.50 -20.31 2.19
C GLN A 130 2.20 -20.43 3.56
N ILE A 131 3.51 -20.29 3.57
CA ILE A 131 4.33 -20.36 4.80
C ILE A 131 3.94 -19.24 5.77
N LEU A 132 3.82 -18.00 5.30
CA LEU A 132 3.43 -16.86 6.15
C LEU A 132 2.05 -17.06 6.78
N ARG A 133 1.08 -17.59 6.01
CA ARG A 133 -0.27 -17.83 6.52
C ARG A 133 -0.25 -18.85 7.66
N ALA A 134 0.39 -19.98 7.45
CA ALA A 134 0.47 -21.03 8.46
C ALA A 134 1.22 -20.57 9.72
N LEU A 135 2.36 -19.88 9.55
CA LEU A 135 3.14 -19.37 10.70
C LEU A 135 2.42 -18.23 11.45
N SER A 136 1.54 -17.48 10.79
CA SER A 136 0.76 -16.41 11.42
C SER A 136 -0.32 -16.92 12.38
N ASP A 137 -0.70 -18.21 12.28
CA ASP A 137 -1.65 -18.86 13.18
C ASP A 137 -0.95 -19.51 14.39
N GLY A 138 0.39 -19.44 14.46
CA GLY A 138 1.20 -20.01 15.55
C GLY A 138 1.35 -21.52 15.51
N GLU A 139 0.95 -22.13 14.39
CA GLU A 139 1.06 -23.56 14.17
C GLU A 139 2.50 -23.97 13.85
N SER A 140 2.87 -25.22 14.16
CA SER A 140 4.09 -25.83 13.66
C SER A 140 3.83 -26.41 12.28
N ILE A 141 4.71 -26.12 11.32
CA ILE A 141 4.54 -26.57 9.94
C ILE A 141 5.76 -27.33 9.44
N ASP A 142 5.49 -28.39 8.66
CA ASP A 142 6.42 -28.98 7.72
C ASP A 142 6.03 -28.47 6.31
N PHE A 143 7.01 -28.10 5.52
CA PHE A 143 6.80 -27.61 4.16
C PHE A 143 7.89 -28.14 3.25
N ASP A 144 7.52 -28.76 2.14
CA ASP A 144 8.44 -29.27 1.11
C ASP A 144 8.02 -28.68 -0.24
N GLY A 145 8.64 -27.55 -0.60
CA GLY A 145 8.35 -26.80 -1.81
C GLY A 145 9.52 -26.81 -2.80
N GLU A 146 9.36 -26.09 -3.89
CA GLU A 146 10.42 -25.88 -4.88
C GLU A 146 11.56 -25.01 -4.35
N PHE A 147 11.23 -24.04 -3.47
CA PHE A 147 12.18 -23.01 -2.99
C PHE A 147 12.46 -23.08 -1.50
N PHE A 148 11.55 -23.66 -0.72
CA PHE A 148 11.68 -23.71 0.73
C PHE A 148 11.37 -25.13 1.23
N THR A 149 12.24 -25.64 2.09
CA THR A 149 12.03 -26.88 2.86
C THR A 149 12.10 -26.54 4.34
N LEU A 150 11.04 -26.81 5.09
CA LEU A 150 10.94 -26.47 6.51
C LEU A 150 10.53 -27.73 7.30
N HIS A 151 11.11 -27.90 8.48
CA HIS A 151 10.76 -28.96 9.43
C HIS A 151 10.41 -28.31 10.77
N GLU A 152 9.25 -28.65 11.32
CA GLU A 152 8.76 -28.16 12.60
C GLU A 152 8.88 -26.63 12.79
N ALA A 153 8.75 -25.86 11.68
CA ALA A 153 8.92 -24.41 11.73
C ALA A 153 7.72 -23.77 12.46
N ARG A 154 8.02 -22.91 13.44
CA ARG A 154 7.01 -22.25 14.26
C ARG A 154 7.42 -20.84 14.65
N ILE A 155 6.46 -19.93 14.73
CA ILE A 155 6.64 -18.56 15.22
C ILE A 155 5.74 -18.36 16.46
N VAL A 156 6.38 -18.16 17.60
CA VAL A 156 5.70 -17.91 18.88
C VAL A 156 6.34 -16.69 19.57
N PRO A 157 5.54 -15.73 20.11
CA PRO A 157 4.08 -15.66 19.94
C PRO A 157 3.69 -15.34 18.49
N ALA A 158 2.52 -15.82 18.08
CA ALA A 158 1.93 -15.42 16.80
C ALA A 158 1.40 -13.97 16.88
N PRO A 159 1.31 -13.22 15.76
CA PRO A 159 0.74 -11.89 15.75
C PRO A 159 -0.71 -11.88 16.26
N ALA A 160 -1.00 -11.05 17.25
CA ALA A 160 -2.34 -10.88 17.82
C ALA A 160 -2.66 -9.37 17.99
N PRO A 161 -3.62 -8.79 17.23
CA PRO A 161 -4.40 -9.45 16.16
C PRO A 161 -3.52 -9.84 14.97
N ARG A 162 -4.04 -10.76 14.13
CA ARG A 162 -3.39 -11.18 12.87
C ARG A 162 -3.14 -9.97 11.97
N ILE A 163 -1.94 -9.89 11.38
CA ILE A 163 -1.60 -8.82 10.43
C ILE A 163 -2.28 -9.08 9.09
N PRO A 164 -3.08 -8.13 8.56
CA PRO A 164 -3.67 -8.27 7.23
C PRO A 164 -2.59 -8.29 6.14
N ILE A 165 -2.69 -9.25 5.20
CA ILE A 165 -1.81 -9.36 4.04
C ILE A 165 -2.53 -8.84 2.80
N ILE A 166 -2.01 -7.77 2.19
CA ILE A 166 -2.56 -7.17 0.97
C ILE A 166 -1.65 -7.52 -0.20
N VAL A 167 -2.19 -8.18 -1.22
CA VAL A 167 -1.39 -8.64 -2.38
C VAL A 167 -1.46 -7.62 -3.50
N GLY A 168 -0.32 -7.17 -3.99
CA GLY A 168 -0.22 -6.26 -5.12
C GLY A 168 -0.05 -6.96 -6.46
N GLY A 169 -0.29 -6.20 -7.51
CA GLY A 169 -0.08 -6.63 -8.89
C GLY A 169 -1.34 -6.61 -9.75
N ARG A 170 -1.15 -6.51 -11.08
CA ARG A 170 -2.23 -6.31 -12.07
C ARG A 170 -2.52 -7.55 -12.94
N SER A 171 -1.65 -8.57 -12.87
CA SER A 171 -1.80 -9.81 -13.65
C SER A 171 -2.89 -10.71 -13.07
N ASP A 172 -3.44 -11.61 -13.90
CA ASP A 172 -4.41 -12.62 -13.45
C ASP A 172 -3.82 -13.52 -12.36
N ALA A 173 -2.52 -13.79 -12.40
CA ALA A 173 -1.82 -14.53 -11.34
C ALA A 173 -1.84 -13.77 -10.01
N ALA A 174 -1.63 -12.44 -10.02
CA ALA A 174 -1.71 -11.61 -8.82
C ALA A 174 -3.16 -11.58 -8.27
N VAL A 175 -4.16 -11.46 -9.14
CA VAL A 175 -5.59 -11.50 -8.76
C VAL A 175 -5.95 -12.82 -8.09
N ARG A 176 -5.55 -13.97 -8.69
CA ARG A 176 -5.75 -15.28 -8.06
C ARG A 176 -5.04 -15.39 -6.70
N ARG A 177 -3.82 -14.90 -6.62
CA ARG A 177 -3.01 -14.89 -5.38
C ARG A 177 -3.69 -14.08 -4.29
N ALA A 178 -4.22 -12.89 -4.61
CA ALA A 178 -4.96 -12.06 -3.68
C ALA A 178 -6.18 -12.79 -3.10
N GLY A 179 -6.95 -13.50 -3.92
CA GLY A 179 -8.08 -14.32 -3.45
C GLY A 179 -7.64 -15.49 -2.59
N ARG A 180 -6.61 -16.24 -3.02
CA ARG A 180 -6.15 -17.45 -2.31
C ARG A 180 -5.47 -17.14 -0.97
N PHE A 181 -4.68 -16.09 -0.90
CA PHE A 181 -3.79 -15.85 0.22
C PHE A 181 -3.93 -14.45 0.84
N GLY A 182 -4.51 -13.47 0.13
CA GLY A 182 -4.65 -12.10 0.61
C GLY A 182 -5.83 -11.89 1.54
N ASP A 183 -5.82 -10.79 2.28
CA ASP A 183 -6.97 -10.20 2.97
C ASP A 183 -7.41 -8.94 2.23
N GLY A 184 -6.89 -8.74 1.01
CA GLY A 184 -7.17 -7.66 0.09
C GLY A 184 -6.17 -7.59 -1.05
N TRP A 185 -6.34 -6.56 -1.87
CA TRP A 185 -5.53 -6.29 -3.05
C TRP A 185 -5.12 -4.83 -3.11
N LEU A 186 -3.90 -4.57 -3.58
CA LEU A 186 -3.40 -3.23 -3.84
C LEU A 186 -3.29 -2.99 -5.35
N GLY A 187 -4.17 -2.12 -5.85
CA GLY A 187 -4.14 -1.66 -7.24
C GLY A 187 -3.22 -0.46 -7.43
N ILE A 188 -2.63 -0.36 -8.61
CA ILE A 188 -1.94 0.81 -9.12
C ILE A 188 -2.16 0.88 -10.63
N TRP A 189 -2.33 2.10 -11.18
CA TRP A 189 -2.56 2.34 -12.62
C TRP A 189 -3.73 1.51 -13.18
N VAL A 190 -4.82 1.52 -12.48
CA VAL A 190 -6.08 0.89 -12.88
C VAL A 190 -7.20 1.93 -12.90
N SER A 191 -8.17 1.81 -13.79
CA SER A 191 -9.37 2.64 -13.78
C SER A 191 -10.36 2.19 -12.68
N PRO A 192 -11.31 3.03 -12.25
CA PRO A 192 -12.33 2.63 -11.27
C PRO A 192 -13.13 1.39 -11.70
N GLY A 193 -13.54 1.32 -12.97
CA GLY A 193 -14.25 0.15 -13.50
C GLY A 193 -13.38 -1.12 -13.51
N ARG A 194 -12.08 -1.00 -13.81
CA ARG A 194 -11.15 -2.13 -13.68
C ARG A 194 -10.94 -2.52 -12.22
N PHE A 195 -10.88 -1.54 -11.31
CA PHE A 195 -10.79 -1.78 -9.87
C PHE A 195 -11.96 -2.65 -9.39
N ALA A 196 -13.20 -2.23 -9.68
CA ALA A 196 -14.40 -2.99 -9.34
C ALA A 196 -14.40 -4.41 -9.94
N THR A 197 -14.02 -4.56 -11.22
CA THR A 197 -13.94 -5.89 -11.86
C THR A 197 -12.92 -6.79 -11.17
N VAL A 198 -11.75 -6.26 -10.80
CA VAL A 198 -10.69 -7.03 -10.14
C VAL A 198 -11.12 -7.48 -8.76
N THR A 199 -11.76 -6.63 -7.97
CA THR A 199 -12.23 -6.99 -6.61
C THR A 199 -13.27 -8.10 -6.64
N LEU A 200 -14.19 -8.09 -7.60
CA LEU A 200 -15.15 -9.19 -7.82
C LEU A 200 -14.43 -10.52 -8.15
N ARG A 201 -13.47 -10.50 -9.06
CA ARG A 201 -12.69 -11.71 -9.41
C ARG A 201 -11.85 -12.22 -8.22
N ILE A 202 -11.36 -11.35 -7.37
CA ILE A 202 -10.66 -11.74 -6.14
C ILE A 202 -11.61 -12.47 -5.20
N ALA A 203 -12.85 -11.96 -5.04
CA ALA A 203 -13.87 -12.63 -4.24
C ALA A 203 -14.20 -14.03 -4.77
N GLU A 204 -14.36 -14.18 -6.09
CA GLU A 204 -14.55 -15.50 -6.74
C GLU A 204 -13.38 -16.47 -6.44
N HIS A 205 -12.14 -16.00 -6.55
CA HIS A 205 -10.96 -16.81 -6.23
C HIS A 205 -10.83 -17.15 -4.74
N ALA A 206 -11.28 -16.27 -3.85
CA ALA A 206 -11.33 -16.54 -2.41
C ALA A 206 -12.34 -17.66 -2.12
N GLN A 207 -13.56 -17.54 -2.65
CA GLN A 207 -14.60 -18.55 -2.50
C GLN A 207 -14.18 -19.92 -3.06
N ALA A 208 -13.56 -19.93 -4.24
CA ALA A 208 -13.01 -21.15 -4.84
C ALA A 208 -11.88 -21.79 -3.99
N ALA A 209 -11.21 -21.02 -3.16
CA ALA A 209 -10.21 -21.47 -2.20
C ALA A 209 -10.79 -21.79 -0.80
N GLY A 210 -12.12 -21.79 -0.64
CA GLY A 210 -12.79 -22.04 0.64
C GLY A 210 -12.69 -20.92 1.65
N ARG A 211 -12.40 -19.66 1.20
CA ARG A 211 -12.26 -18.49 2.04
C ARG A 211 -13.44 -17.54 1.86
N SER A 212 -13.90 -16.90 2.95
CA SER A 212 -14.83 -15.78 2.81
C SER A 212 -14.07 -14.53 2.33
N PRO A 213 -14.60 -13.79 1.33
CA PRO A 213 -14.09 -12.50 0.94
C PRO A 213 -14.57 -11.36 1.86
N ASP A 214 -15.41 -11.68 2.85
CA ASP A 214 -15.95 -10.69 3.79
C ASP A 214 -14.82 -10.02 4.56
N GLY A 215 -14.85 -8.68 4.59
CA GLY A 215 -13.82 -7.89 5.26
C GLY A 215 -12.51 -7.73 4.47
N PHE A 216 -12.44 -8.17 3.21
CA PHE A 216 -11.28 -7.88 2.37
C PHE A 216 -11.08 -6.37 2.23
N ALA A 217 -9.86 -5.92 2.50
CA ALA A 217 -9.47 -4.52 2.38
C ALA A 217 -8.73 -4.29 1.06
N HIS A 218 -9.44 -3.72 0.06
CA HIS A 218 -8.82 -3.36 -1.22
C HIS A 218 -8.29 -1.94 -1.18
N ALA A 219 -7.06 -1.73 -1.61
CA ALA A 219 -6.39 -0.44 -1.57
C ALA A 219 -5.93 0.02 -2.95
N LEU A 220 -5.66 1.31 -3.09
CA LEU A 220 -5.13 1.95 -4.29
C LEU A 220 -3.86 2.73 -3.95
N ASN A 221 -2.75 2.45 -4.65
CA ASN A 221 -1.62 3.36 -4.71
C ASN A 221 -1.82 4.37 -5.84
N VAL A 222 -1.63 5.65 -5.55
CA VAL A 222 -1.82 6.72 -6.53
C VAL A 222 -0.77 7.82 -6.36
N TRP A 223 -0.15 8.21 -7.47
CA TRP A 223 0.69 9.40 -7.54
C TRP A 223 -0.20 10.63 -7.74
N CYS A 224 -0.03 11.65 -6.92
CA CYS A 224 -0.82 12.88 -6.97
C CYS A 224 0.09 14.10 -7.00
N GLY A 225 -0.26 15.08 -7.84
CA GLY A 225 0.38 16.39 -7.86
C GLY A 225 -0.49 17.46 -7.21
N PHE A 226 0.06 18.26 -6.30
CA PHE A 226 -0.64 19.37 -5.67
C PHE A 226 -0.05 20.71 -6.09
N GLY A 227 -0.89 21.71 -6.33
CA GLY A 227 -0.48 23.05 -6.71
C GLY A 227 -1.65 24.01 -6.97
N PRO A 228 -1.38 25.33 -7.04
CA PRO A 228 -2.42 26.36 -7.20
C PRO A 228 -3.05 26.35 -8.59
N THR A 229 -2.39 25.74 -9.57
CA THR A 229 -2.91 25.53 -10.92
C THR A 229 -2.57 24.11 -11.38
N ARG A 230 -3.32 23.58 -12.35
CA ARG A 230 -3.04 22.25 -12.93
C ARG A 230 -1.61 22.15 -13.48
N THR A 231 -1.10 23.20 -14.12
CA THR A 231 0.28 23.23 -14.66
C THR A 231 1.30 23.17 -13.54
N ALA A 232 1.12 23.94 -12.46
CA ALA A 232 2.00 23.94 -11.30
C ALA A 232 1.99 22.58 -10.57
N ALA A 233 0.83 21.94 -10.46
CA ALA A 233 0.67 20.63 -9.84
C ALA A 233 1.26 19.49 -10.71
N ARG A 234 1.13 19.58 -12.03
CA ARG A 234 1.62 18.56 -12.98
C ARG A 234 3.15 18.46 -13.00
N ALA A 235 3.84 19.59 -12.99
CA ALA A 235 5.28 19.61 -13.18
C ALA A 235 6.09 18.79 -12.15
N PRO A 236 5.89 18.94 -10.82
CA PRO A 236 6.58 18.12 -9.82
C PRO A 236 6.18 16.65 -9.89
N LEU A 237 4.93 16.33 -10.20
CA LEU A 237 4.45 14.97 -10.37
C LEU A 237 5.14 14.28 -11.55
N GLU A 238 5.17 14.91 -12.73
CA GLU A 238 5.87 14.41 -13.91
C GLU A 238 7.35 14.20 -13.65
N ALA A 239 8.02 15.16 -13.02
CA ALA A 239 9.44 15.08 -12.71
C ALA A 239 9.74 13.88 -11.77
N ALA A 240 8.94 13.72 -10.70
CA ALA A 240 9.09 12.63 -9.75
C ALA A 240 8.85 11.26 -10.39
N MET A 241 7.79 11.10 -11.16
CA MET A 241 7.47 9.83 -11.83
C MET A 241 8.49 9.46 -12.90
N ARG A 242 8.94 10.42 -13.70
CA ARG A 242 10.01 10.20 -14.69
C ARG A 242 11.34 9.83 -14.02
N GLY A 243 11.65 10.47 -12.90
CA GLY A 243 12.83 10.13 -12.09
C GLY A 243 12.77 8.71 -11.52
N PHE A 244 11.61 8.31 -11.02
CA PHE A 244 11.41 6.99 -10.39
C PHE A 244 11.32 5.86 -11.42
N TYR A 245 10.44 5.98 -12.43
CA TYR A 245 10.20 4.90 -13.40
C TYR A 245 11.15 4.90 -14.58
N GLN A 246 11.90 5.97 -14.82
CA GLN A 246 12.77 6.17 -16.00
C GLN A 246 11.98 5.99 -17.31
N MET A 247 10.71 6.42 -17.31
CA MET A 247 9.76 6.33 -18.41
C MET A 247 9.04 7.67 -18.63
N PRO A 248 8.52 7.94 -19.82
CA PRO A 248 7.64 9.09 -20.07
C PRO A 248 6.42 9.09 -19.15
N PHE A 249 5.92 10.28 -18.77
CA PHE A 249 4.78 10.42 -17.86
C PHE A 249 3.43 10.12 -18.52
N GLU A 250 3.29 10.39 -19.81
CA GLU A 250 2.04 10.36 -20.57
C GLU A 250 1.24 9.03 -20.42
N PRO A 251 1.83 7.84 -20.42
CA PRO A 251 1.09 6.59 -20.18
C PRO A 251 0.42 6.50 -18.81
N PHE A 252 0.97 7.21 -17.82
CA PHE A 252 0.51 7.18 -16.42
C PHE A 252 -0.43 8.34 -16.08
N GLU A 253 -0.43 9.41 -16.87
CA GLU A 253 -1.13 10.67 -16.59
C GLU A 253 -2.61 10.46 -16.27
N ARG A 254 -3.30 9.59 -17.01
CA ARG A 254 -4.72 9.27 -16.78
C ARG A 254 -5.02 8.57 -15.44
N TYR A 255 -4.00 8.12 -14.72
CA TYR A 255 -4.11 7.45 -13.43
C TYR A 255 -3.49 8.26 -12.29
N SER A 256 -2.99 9.44 -12.58
CA SER A 256 -2.21 10.26 -11.66
C SER A 256 -2.82 11.66 -11.60
N PRO A 257 -3.79 11.90 -10.69
CA PRO A 257 -4.47 13.18 -10.60
C PRO A 257 -3.51 14.30 -10.17
N TYR A 258 -3.77 15.51 -10.66
CA TYR A 258 -3.04 16.70 -10.27
C TYR A 258 -3.91 17.95 -10.34
N GLY A 259 -3.67 18.88 -9.43
CA GLY A 259 -4.41 20.13 -9.27
C GLY A 259 -4.59 20.50 -7.81
N SER A 260 -5.74 21.08 -7.51
CA SER A 260 -6.18 21.34 -6.14
C SER A 260 -6.55 20.03 -5.42
N PRO A 261 -6.57 20.01 -4.07
CA PRO A 261 -7.08 18.86 -3.31
C PRO A 261 -8.48 18.43 -3.71
N GLY A 262 -9.35 19.38 -4.12
CA GLY A 262 -10.69 19.10 -4.63
C GLY A 262 -10.68 18.28 -5.91
N GLU A 263 -9.85 18.65 -6.91
CA GLU A 263 -9.71 17.90 -8.16
C GLU A 263 -9.15 16.50 -7.92
N VAL A 264 -8.24 16.34 -6.96
CA VAL A 264 -7.72 15.02 -6.56
C VAL A 264 -8.81 14.18 -5.90
N ALA A 265 -9.61 14.77 -5.00
CA ALA A 265 -10.72 14.07 -4.35
C ALA A 265 -11.80 13.65 -5.37
N GLU A 266 -12.18 14.50 -6.32
CA GLU A 266 -13.11 14.17 -7.41
C GLU A 266 -12.61 12.98 -8.24
N PHE A 267 -11.31 12.93 -8.53
CA PHE A 267 -10.70 11.81 -9.26
C PHE A 267 -10.76 10.50 -8.44
N LEU A 268 -10.60 10.56 -7.12
CA LEU A 268 -10.56 9.38 -6.24
C LEU A 268 -11.95 8.87 -5.86
N GLN A 269 -12.97 9.72 -5.87
CA GLN A 269 -14.34 9.37 -5.48
C GLN A 269 -14.88 8.10 -6.18
N PRO A 270 -14.73 7.89 -7.51
CA PRO A 270 -15.19 6.67 -8.17
C PRO A 270 -14.50 5.38 -7.69
N TYR A 271 -13.27 5.44 -7.17
CA TYR A 271 -12.60 4.27 -6.58
C TYR A 271 -13.19 3.94 -5.21
N VAL A 272 -13.51 4.95 -4.40
CA VAL A 272 -14.21 4.76 -3.12
C VAL A 272 -15.57 4.10 -3.35
N GLU A 273 -16.32 4.56 -4.35
CA GLU A 273 -17.60 3.98 -4.78
C GLU A 273 -17.44 2.54 -5.31
N ALA A 274 -16.30 2.23 -5.92
CA ALA A 274 -15.95 0.89 -6.38
C ALA A 274 -15.47 -0.05 -5.26
N GLY A 275 -15.51 0.38 -3.98
CA GLY A 275 -15.15 -0.44 -2.83
C GLY A 275 -13.68 -0.33 -2.40
N CYS A 276 -12.95 0.70 -2.84
CA CYS A 276 -11.62 1.00 -2.33
C CYS A 276 -11.72 1.39 -0.84
N SER A 277 -11.07 0.65 0.04
CA SER A 277 -11.09 0.86 1.49
C SER A 277 -9.91 1.70 2.00
N ALA A 278 -8.83 1.81 1.22
CA ALA A 278 -7.68 2.64 1.55
C ALA A 278 -7.04 3.21 0.27
N VAL A 279 -6.69 4.50 0.30
CA VAL A 279 -5.92 5.16 -0.76
C VAL A 279 -4.57 5.58 -0.20
N ASN A 280 -3.51 5.11 -0.81
CA ASN A 280 -2.12 5.39 -0.46
C ASN A 280 -1.58 6.44 -1.44
N ILE A 281 -1.42 7.67 -1.02
CA ILE A 281 -1.03 8.79 -1.88
C ILE A 281 0.49 8.98 -1.86
N ILE A 282 1.10 8.97 -3.05
CA ILE A 282 2.45 9.46 -3.27
C ILE A 282 2.31 10.91 -3.71
N ALA A 283 2.46 11.82 -2.75
CA ALA A 283 2.20 13.23 -2.95
C ALA A 283 3.43 13.95 -3.52
N CYS A 284 3.21 14.68 -4.61
CA CYS A 284 4.21 15.51 -5.26
C CYS A 284 3.74 16.97 -5.26
N ALA A 285 4.64 17.88 -4.87
CA ALA A 285 4.38 19.32 -4.87
C ALA A 285 5.69 20.07 -5.09
N ASP A 286 5.61 21.33 -5.47
CA ASP A 286 6.79 22.17 -5.46
C ASP A 286 7.12 22.61 -4.02
N ARG A 287 8.27 23.26 -3.84
CA ARG A 287 8.76 23.69 -2.51
C ARG A 287 7.88 24.74 -1.78
N HIS A 288 6.90 25.31 -2.46
CA HIS A 288 6.01 26.35 -1.91
C HIS A 288 4.66 25.79 -1.48
N GLU A 289 4.40 24.53 -1.79
CA GLU A 289 3.16 23.82 -1.45
C GLU A 289 3.41 22.80 -0.35
N ASP A 290 2.40 22.56 0.47
CA ASP A 290 2.45 21.53 1.52
C ASP A 290 1.71 20.26 1.08
N PRO A 291 2.43 19.20 0.65
CA PRO A 291 1.78 17.97 0.24
C PRO A 291 1.05 17.25 1.38
N VAL A 292 1.46 17.42 2.64
CA VAL A 292 0.77 16.82 3.79
C VAL A 292 -0.59 17.49 3.99
N ALA A 293 -0.63 18.83 3.95
CA ALA A 293 -1.90 19.57 4.01
C ALA A 293 -2.81 19.21 2.81
N GLY A 294 -2.24 19.03 1.61
CA GLY A 294 -2.99 18.60 0.42
C GLY A 294 -3.66 17.24 0.62
N VAL A 295 -2.95 16.25 1.15
CA VAL A 295 -3.50 14.90 1.43
C VAL A 295 -4.55 14.95 2.55
N ALA A 296 -4.31 15.71 3.62
CA ALA A 296 -5.27 15.89 4.71
C ALA A 296 -6.59 16.54 4.21
N GLU A 297 -6.49 17.51 3.28
CA GLU A 297 -7.67 18.10 2.65
C GLU A 297 -8.42 17.08 1.78
N VAL A 298 -7.74 16.29 0.95
CA VAL A 298 -8.34 15.19 0.17
C VAL A 298 -9.13 14.25 1.11
N ARG A 299 -8.55 13.87 2.24
CA ARG A 299 -9.22 13.03 3.24
C ARG A 299 -10.51 13.67 3.77
N ARG A 300 -10.50 14.97 4.08
CA ARG A 300 -11.68 15.70 4.54
C ARG A 300 -12.78 15.76 3.47
N LEU A 301 -12.41 15.95 2.21
CA LEU A 301 -13.34 16.04 1.09
C LEU A 301 -13.98 14.68 0.74
N LEU A 302 -13.25 13.57 0.90
CA LEU A 302 -13.76 12.21 0.69
C LEU A 302 -14.55 11.67 1.91
N ALA A 303 -14.53 12.38 3.05
CA ALA A 303 -15.36 12.02 4.18
C ALA A 303 -16.86 12.18 3.82
N PRO A 304 -17.77 11.28 4.30
CA PRO A 304 -19.19 11.46 4.08
C PRO A 304 -19.61 12.82 4.61
N GLN A 305 -20.09 13.69 3.75
CA GLN A 305 -20.74 14.94 4.18
C GLN A 305 -21.93 14.56 5.08
N PRO A 306 -22.10 15.17 6.25
CA PRO A 306 -23.34 14.99 7.01
C PRO A 306 -24.50 15.35 6.07
N LYS A 307 -25.42 14.41 5.85
CA LYS A 307 -26.61 14.68 5.03
C LYS A 307 -27.23 15.97 5.58
N ALA A 308 -27.30 17.00 4.73
CA ALA A 308 -27.98 18.23 5.07
C ALA A 308 -29.37 17.85 5.62
N ALA A 309 -29.64 18.27 6.83
CA ALA A 309 -30.98 18.04 7.45
C ALA A 309 -32.01 18.60 6.46
N ARG A 310 -32.85 17.73 5.89
CA ARG A 310 -34.02 18.19 5.14
C ARG A 310 -34.87 18.98 6.12
N THR A 311 -34.83 20.28 6.02
CA THR A 311 -35.78 21.16 6.64
C THR A 311 -37.12 20.82 6.02
N HIS A 312 -37.93 20.04 6.73
CA HIS A 312 -39.35 19.95 6.45
C HIS A 312 -39.96 21.32 6.75
N GLU A 313 -40.11 22.15 5.72
CA GLU A 313 -41.08 23.26 5.80
C GLU A 313 -42.46 22.64 5.94
N HIS A 314 -42.99 22.72 7.15
CA HIS A 314 -44.40 22.55 7.39
C HIS A 314 -45.14 23.72 6.73
N VAL A 315 -45.67 23.46 5.53
CA VAL A 315 -46.71 24.31 4.95
C VAL A 315 -48.01 23.95 5.69
N PHE A 316 -48.38 24.77 6.66
CA PHE A 316 -49.77 24.85 7.16
C PHE A 316 -50.55 25.74 6.21
N SER A 317 -51.59 25.19 5.61
CA SER A 317 -52.78 25.88 5.11
C SER A 317 -53.99 25.11 5.55
#